data_deadd351b132ad4418eb220906c09b2d
#
_entry.id   deadd351b132ad4418eb220906c09b2d
#
_cell.length_a   1.000
_cell.length_b   1.000
_cell.length_c   1.000
_cell.angle_alpha   90.00
_cell.angle_beta   90.00
_cell.angle_gamma   90.00
#
_symmetry.space_group_name_H-M   'P 1'
#
loop_
_entity.id
_entity.type
_entity.pdbx_description
1 polymer ?
#
loop_
_entity_poly.entity_id
_entity_poly.type
_entity_poly.pdbx_seq_one_letter_code
_entity_poly.pdbx_strand_id
1 'polypeptide(L)'
;MTNRQRLNAFALLASVALVACGTASAQDHYAGTWTIASSEPAPWPHKADEEDPKEIKRLVGTTVVFKADRIAGPVPVACKGPHYKIEQYGADMLFQGSLEENGDPKTTPDKAATALGFARRPIPSITTGCASELEFHVIDDDHMLFGLNNRVYRMTRAKTASGKSDKP
;
A
#
# COMPACT_ATOMS: atom_id res chain seq x y z
N MET A 1 32.27 -68.54 -33.18
CA MET A 1 31.70 -67.37 -33.87
C MET A 1 30.84 -66.62 -32.87
N THR A 2 31.37 -65.58 -32.24
CA THR A 2 30.76 -64.91 -31.10
C THR A 2 30.47 -63.46 -31.47
N ASN A 3 29.19 -63.16 -31.60
CA ASN A 3 28.71 -61.85 -32.02
C ASN A 3 28.47 -61.00 -30.74
N ARG A 4 29.30 -59.97 -30.53
CA ARG A 4 29.16 -59.03 -29.42
C ARG A 4 28.31 -57.83 -29.91
N GLN A 5 27.06 -57.79 -29.47
CA GLN A 5 26.25 -56.57 -29.60
C GLN A 5 26.66 -55.54 -28.56
N ARG A 6 27.07 -54.37 -29.05
CA ARG A 6 27.34 -53.18 -28.23
C ARG A 6 26.02 -52.41 -28.04
N LEU A 7 25.52 -52.39 -26.84
CA LEU A 7 24.42 -51.47 -26.45
C LEU A 7 25.02 -50.07 -26.25
N ASN A 8 24.61 -49.12 -27.09
CA ASN A 8 24.86 -47.70 -26.85
C ASN A 8 23.74 -47.16 -25.96
N ALA A 9 24.08 -46.86 -24.69
CA ALA A 9 23.19 -46.15 -23.80
C ALA A 9 23.29 -44.64 -24.07
N PHE A 10 22.28 -44.07 -24.71
CA PHE A 10 22.12 -42.62 -24.79
C PHE A 10 21.49 -42.11 -23.48
N ALA A 11 22.26 -41.46 -22.64
CA ALA A 11 21.77 -40.74 -21.47
C ALA A 11 21.19 -39.38 -21.92
N LEU A 12 19.87 -39.26 -21.93
CA LEU A 12 19.17 -38.01 -22.10
C LEU A 12 19.20 -37.23 -20.76
N LEU A 13 20.03 -36.21 -20.70
CA LEU A 13 20.02 -35.21 -19.62
C LEU A 13 18.85 -34.24 -19.85
N ALA A 14 17.74 -34.45 -19.18
CA ALA A 14 16.62 -33.50 -19.13
C ALA A 14 16.96 -32.37 -18.18
N SER A 15 17.34 -31.21 -18.71
CA SER A 15 17.55 -29.99 -17.93
C SER A 15 16.19 -29.42 -17.52
N VAL A 16 15.81 -29.58 -16.26
CA VAL A 16 14.62 -28.92 -15.68
C VAL A 16 15.01 -27.48 -15.37
N ALA A 17 14.57 -26.53 -16.20
CA ALA A 17 14.66 -25.12 -15.89
C ALA A 17 13.59 -24.78 -14.83
N LEU A 18 14.01 -24.60 -13.57
CA LEU A 18 13.17 -24.00 -12.53
C LEU A 18 12.90 -22.54 -12.91
N VAL A 19 11.70 -22.27 -13.41
CA VAL A 19 11.19 -20.91 -13.51
C VAL A 19 10.82 -20.49 -12.08
N ALA A 20 11.70 -19.72 -11.42
CA ALA A 20 11.38 -19.05 -10.18
C ALA A 20 10.34 -17.95 -10.49
N CYS A 21 9.06 -18.28 -10.37
CA CYS A 21 8.01 -17.26 -10.25
C CYS A 21 8.28 -16.51 -8.94
N GLY A 22 8.91 -15.34 -9.04
CA GLY A 22 9.03 -14.41 -7.93
C GLY A 22 7.61 -14.01 -7.50
N THR A 23 7.15 -14.53 -6.37
CA THR A 23 5.98 -13.99 -5.70
C THR A 23 6.34 -12.57 -5.27
N ALA A 24 5.69 -11.55 -5.88
CA ALA A 24 5.79 -10.19 -5.39
C ALA A 24 5.52 -10.21 -3.88
N SER A 25 6.50 -9.76 -3.10
CA SER A 25 6.37 -9.77 -1.65
C SER A 25 5.28 -8.77 -1.27
N ALA A 26 4.46 -9.12 -0.30
CA ALA A 26 3.48 -8.19 0.29
C ALA A 26 4.13 -6.84 0.68
N GLN A 27 5.42 -6.84 0.92
CA GLN A 27 6.26 -5.69 1.23
C GLN A 27 6.38 -4.69 0.07
N ASP A 28 6.22 -5.14 -1.19
CA ASP A 28 6.40 -4.28 -2.38
C ASP A 28 5.31 -3.21 -2.48
N HIS A 29 4.13 -3.43 -1.87
CA HIS A 29 3.02 -2.49 -1.91
C HIS A 29 3.22 -1.23 -1.06
N TYR A 30 3.99 -1.29 0.03
CA TYR A 30 4.15 -0.16 0.94
C TYR A 30 5.59 0.28 1.17
N ALA A 31 6.56 -0.63 1.07
CA ALA A 31 7.96 -0.30 1.32
C ALA A 31 8.45 0.83 0.41
N GLY A 32 9.27 1.72 0.95
CA GLY A 32 9.84 2.83 0.21
C GLY A 32 9.45 4.21 0.70
N THR A 33 9.66 5.19 -0.16
CA THR A 33 9.47 6.61 0.15
C THR A 33 8.19 7.12 -0.48
N TRP A 34 7.39 7.83 0.33
CA TRP A 34 6.12 8.41 -0.04
C TRP A 34 6.07 9.88 0.35
N THR A 35 5.29 10.67 -0.36
CA THR A 35 4.97 12.04 0.01
C THR A 35 3.49 12.14 0.35
N ILE A 36 3.12 12.78 1.45
CA ILE A 36 1.74 13.17 1.72
C ILE A 36 1.42 14.33 0.77
N ALA A 37 0.82 14.02 -0.37
CA ALA A 37 0.68 14.97 -1.48
C ALA A 37 -0.45 15.98 -1.27
N SER A 38 -1.55 15.54 -0.68
CA SER A 38 -2.73 16.40 -0.46
C SER A 38 -3.60 15.85 0.66
N SER A 39 -4.58 16.64 1.06
CA SER A 39 -5.68 16.18 1.89
C SER A 39 -7.00 16.77 1.43
N GLU A 40 -8.08 16.07 1.71
CA GLU A 40 -9.45 16.49 1.42
C GLU A 40 -10.34 16.21 2.63
N PRO A 41 -11.48 16.92 2.78
CA PRO A 41 -12.46 16.61 3.81
C PRO A 41 -12.89 15.14 3.71
N ALA A 42 -13.05 14.51 4.86
CA ALA A 42 -13.54 13.14 4.91
C ALA A 42 -14.97 13.04 4.37
N PRO A 43 -15.33 11.93 3.68
CA PRO A 43 -16.68 11.74 3.15
C PRO A 43 -17.70 11.34 4.23
N TRP A 44 -17.27 11.14 5.49
CA TRP A 44 -18.18 10.90 6.61
C TRP A 44 -18.60 12.22 7.29
N PRO A 45 -19.78 12.26 7.96
CA PRO A 45 -20.26 13.46 8.61
C PRO A 45 -19.33 13.94 9.71
N HIS A 46 -18.97 15.22 9.65
CA HIS A 46 -18.20 15.91 10.68
C HIS A 46 -18.58 17.39 10.69
N LYS A 47 -18.24 18.10 11.75
CA LYS A 47 -18.43 19.54 11.83
C LYS A 47 -17.26 20.26 11.17
N ALA A 48 -17.54 21.35 10.47
CA ALA A 48 -16.50 22.13 9.77
C ALA A 48 -15.49 22.77 10.72
N ASP A 49 -15.87 23.06 11.98
CA ASP A 49 -15.02 23.62 13.01
C ASP A 49 -14.09 22.56 13.69
N GLU A 50 -14.28 21.29 13.37
CA GLU A 50 -13.41 20.20 13.83
C GLU A 50 -12.18 20.00 12.92
N GLU A 51 -12.06 20.71 11.81
CA GLU A 51 -10.88 20.69 10.97
C GLU A 51 -9.73 21.45 11.59
N ASP A 52 -8.52 20.85 11.63
CA ASP A 52 -7.30 21.51 12.11
C ASP A 52 -6.37 21.92 10.94
N PRO A 53 -6.39 23.21 10.52
CA PRO A 53 -5.51 23.70 9.47
C PRO A 53 -4.01 23.56 9.80
N LYS A 54 -3.65 23.50 11.09
CA LYS A 54 -2.25 23.28 11.52
C LYS A 54 -1.82 21.85 11.27
N GLU A 55 -2.74 20.88 11.42
CA GLU A 55 -2.49 19.50 11.09
C GLU A 55 -2.22 19.35 9.58
N ILE A 56 -3.07 19.93 8.74
CA ILE A 56 -2.89 19.91 7.30
C ILE A 56 -1.52 20.47 6.90
N LYS A 57 -1.19 21.65 7.42
CA LYS A 57 0.10 22.31 7.16
C LYS A 57 1.30 21.48 7.63
N ARG A 58 1.16 20.75 8.72
CA ARG A 58 2.21 19.90 9.29
C ARG A 58 2.42 18.62 8.49
N LEU A 59 1.38 18.09 7.87
CA LEU A 59 1.41 16.78 7.19
C LEU A 59 1.63 16.91 5.68
N VAL A 60 0.88 17.76 4.99
CA VAL A 60 0.95 17.88 3.53
C VAL A 60 2.33 18.40 3.10
N GLY A 61 2.89 17.77 2.07
CA GLY A 61 4.23 18.05 1.56
C GLY A 61 5.35 17.28 2.27
N THR A 62 5.05 16.55 3.37
CA THR A 62 6.08 15.82 4.10
C THR A 62 6.32 14.43 3.53
N THR A 63 7.52 13.92 3.81
CA THR A 63 7.97 12.59 3.39
C THR A 63 7.71 11.55 4.47
N VAL A 64 7.22 10.39 4.06
CA VAL A 64 7.05 9.19 4.89
C VAL A 64 7.87 8.06 4.28
N VAL A 65 8.67 7.36 5.09
CA VAL A 65 9.48 6.22 4.63
C VAL A 65 9.09 4.97 5.41
N PHE A 66 8.53 4.01 4.72
CA PHE A 66 8.20 2.70 5.29
C PHE A 66 9.41 1.77 5.19
N LYS A 67 9.91 1.33 6.34
CA LYS A 67 11.01 0.36 6.50
C LYS A 67 10.54 -0.79 7.38
N ALA A 68 11.26 -1.90 7.35
CA ALA A 68 10.91 -3.08 8.16
C ALA A 68 10.90 -2.78 9.67
N ASP A 69 11.80 -1.92 10.15
CA ASP A 69 12.01 -1.61 11.55
C ASP A 69 11.33 -0.33 12.03
N ARG A 70 10.85 0.52 11.12
CA ARG A 70 10.21 1.80 11.46
C ARG A 70 9.43 2.42 10.31
N ILE A 71 8.52 3.29 10.66
CA ILE A 71 7.95 4.29 9.76
C ILE A 71 8.56 5.64 10.15
N ALA A 72 9.36 6.24 9.26
CA ALA A 72 9.89 7.58 9.47
C ALA A 72 8.97 8.60 8.80
N GLY A 73 8.65 9.68 9.49
CA GLY A 73 7.71 10.69 9.01
C GLY A 73 7.25 11.64 10.10
N PRO A 74 6.24 12.46 9.83
CA PRO A 74 5.64 13.33 10.83
C PRO A 74 4.80 12.55 11.84
N VAL A 75 4.57 13.11 13.02
CA VAL A 75 3.56 12.61 13.98
C VAL A 75 2.17 12.93 13.42
N PRO A 76 1.19 12.00 13.45
CA PRO A 76 1.22 10.69 14.13
C PRO A 76 1.64 9.50 13.23
N VAL A 77 2.12 9.74 12.01
CA VAL A 77 2.47 8.66 11.06
C VAL A 77 3.73 7.90 11.49
N ALA A 78 4.69 8.59 12.12
CA ALA A 78 5.94 7.97 12.56
C ALA A 78 5.72 6.86 13.60
N CYS A 79 6.43 5.74 13.44
CA CYS A 79 6.31 4.58 14.31
C CYS A 79 7.63 3.81 14.40
N LYS A 80 7.92 3.20 15.56
CA LYS A 80 9.05 2.30 15.77
C LYS A 80 8.53 0.87 15.90
N GLY A 81 9.19 -0.08 15.24
CA GLY A 81 8.84 -1.49 15.30
C GLY A 81 7.44 -1.80 14.76
N PRO A 82 7.06 -1.35 13.56
CA PRO A 82 5.75 -1.66 13.00
C PRO A 82 5.59 -3.16 12.75
N HIS A 83 4.37 -3.65 12.94
CA HIS A 83 3.97 -5.01 12.61
C HIS A 83 3.01 -4.96 11.42
N TYR A 84 3.58 -4.91 10.21
CA TYR A 84 2.80 -4.78 9.00
C TYR A 84 1.96 -6.03 8.71
N LYS A 85 0.68 -5.80 8.40
CA LYS A 85 -0.20 -6.79 7.79
C LYS A 85 -0.88 -6.17 6.59
N ILE A 86 -1.07 -6.96 5.52
CA ILE A 86 -1.88 -6.55 4.39
C ILE A 86 -3.17 -7.37 4.45
N GLU A 87 -4.26 -6.66 4.57
CA GLU A 87 -5.61 -7.20 4.65
C GLU A 87 -6.41 -6.76 3.42
N GLN A 88 -7.47 -7.49 3.11
CA GLN A 88 -8.31 -7.20 1.95
C GLN A 88 -9.66 -6.69 2.47
N TYR A 89 -9.89 -5.39 2.32
CA TYR A 89 -11.07 -4.72 2.85
C TYR A 89 -12.17 -4.54 1.81
N GLY A 90 -13.43 -4.68 2.25
CA GLY A 90 -14.56 -4.07 1.58
C GLY A 90 -14.54 -2.55 1.77
N ALA A 91 -15.38 -1.83 1.04
CA ALA A 91 -15.47 -0.38 1.18
C ALA A 91 -15.99 0.05 2.56
N ASP A 92 -16.81 -0.77 3.18
CA ASP A 92 -17.39 -0.63 4.51
C ASP A 92 -16.33 -0.66 5.63
N MET A 93 -15.21 -1.35 5.40
CA MET A 93 -14.12 -1.46 6.37
C MET A 93 -13.09 -0.33 6.29
N LEU A 94 -13.12 0.49 5.23
CA LEU A 94 -12.14 1.56 5.05
C LEU A 94 -12.24 2.61 6.17
N PHE A 95 -11.07 3.17 6.52
CA PHE A 95 -10.96 4.20 7.56
C PHE A 95 -11.64 3.77 8.87
N GLN A 96 -11.35 2.53 9.28
CA GLN A 96 -11.89 1.93 10.50
C GLN A 96 -13.43 1.87 10.52
N GLY A 97 -14.05 1.59 9.36
CA GLY A 97 -15.50 1.49 9.21
C GLY A 97 -16.21 2.85 9.06
N SER A 98 -15.48 3.97 9.00
CA SER A 98 -16.10 5.30 8.97
C SER A 98 -17.01 5.54 7.77
N LEU A 99 -16.80 4.82 6.66
CA LEU A 99 -17.70 4.92 5.50
C LEU A 99 -19.05 4.24 5.73
N GLU A 100 -19.10 3.18 6.56
CA GLU A 100 -20.34 2.48 6.91
C GLU A 100 -21.08 3.21 8.04
N GLU A 101 -20.37 3.48 9.14
CA GLU A 101 -21.00 4.00 10.37
C GLU A 101 -21.43 5.47 10.26
N ASN A 102 -20.64 6.27 9.56
CA ASN A 102 -20.80 7.73 9.50
C ASN A 102 -21.08 8.25 8.08
N GLY A 103 -21.34 7.35 7.15
CA GLY A 103 -21.61 7.71 5.76
C GLY A 103 -22.91 8.50 5.59
N ASP A 104 -22.98 9.31 4.53
CA ASP A 104 -24.25 9.92 4.10
C ASP A 104 -25.24 8.78 3.77
N PRO A 105 -26.45 8.74 4.37
CA PRO A 105 -27.46 7.72 4.08
C PRO A 105 -27.85 7.64 2.60
N LYS A 106 -27.51 8.65 1.79
CA LYS A 106 -27.70 8.68 0.34
C LYS A 106 -26.52 8.10 -0.43
N THR A 107 -25.39 7.86 0.23
CA THR A 107 -24.14 7.41 -0.39
C THR A 107 -23.71 6.11 0.24
N THR A 108 -23.65 5.04 -0.55
CA THR A 108 -23.14 3.76 -0.07
C THR A 108 -21.62 3.80 0.13
N PRO A 109 -21.04 2.97 1.01
CA PRO A 109 -19.58 2.85 1.17
C PRO A 109 -18.84 2.66 -0.15
N ASP A 110 -19.38 1.86 -1.07
CA ASP A 110 -18.80 1.63 -2.39
C ASP A 110 -18.75 2.88 -3.26
N LYS A 111 -19.78 3.72 -3.23
CA LYS A 111 -19.79 4.99 -3.96
C LYS A 111 -18.77 5.96 -3.37
N ALA A 112 -18.73 6.08 -2.04
CA ALA A 112 -17.74 6.91 -1.34
C ALA A 112 -16.31 6.46 -1.64
N ALA A 113 -16.03 5.17 -1.54
CA ALA A 113 -14.72 4.61 -1.87
C ALA A 113 -14.35 4.84 -3.35
N THR A 114 -15.31 4.72 -4.28
CA THR A 114 -15.07 5.01 -5.71
C THR A 114 -14.74 6.49 -5.93
N ALA A 115 -15.43 7.40 -5.25
CA ALA A 115 -15.13 8.85 -5.31
C ALA A 115 -13.74 9.18 -4.79
N LEU A 116 -13.22 8.42 -3.80
CA LEU A 116 -11.85 8.52 -3.28
C LEU A 116 -10.80 7.92 -4.22
N GLY A 117 -11.21 7.24 -5.30
CA GLY A 117 -10.32 6.69 -6.32
C GLY A 117 -10.12 5.17 -6.23
N PHE A 118 -10.77 4.46 -5.34
CA PHE A 118 -10.70 3.01 -5.27
C PHE A 118 -11.55 2.35 -6.37
N ALA A 119 -10.90 1.94 -7.46
CA ALA A 119 -11.57 1.31 -8.61
C ALA A 119 -11.73 -0.23 -8.46
N ARG A 120 -10.98 -0.84 -7.56
CA ARG A 120 -10.94 -2.31 -7.38
C ARG A 120 -11.52 -2.71 -6.02
N ARG A 121 -12.05 -3.93 -5.95
CA ARG A 121 -12.49 -4.59 -4.72
C ARG A 121 -11.98 -6.04 -4.75
N PRO A 122 -11.54 -6.61 -3.64
CA PRO A 122 -11.29 -5.94 -2.36
C PRO A 122 -10.13 -4.94 -2.44
N ILE A 123 -10.01 -4.05 -1.44
CA ILE A 123 -9.00 -3.00 -1.36
C ILE A 123 -7.87 -3.46 -0.44
N PRO A 124 -6.62 -3.56 -0.95
CA PRO A 124 -5.48 -3.86 -0.09
C PRO A 124 -5.29 -2.75 0.95
N SER A 125 -5.29 -3.14 2.21
CA SER A 125 -5.18 -2.22 3.34
C SER A 125 -4.05 -2.67 4.25
N ILE A 126 -3.20 -1.74 4.65
CA ILE A 126 -1.99 -1.99 5.44
C ILE A 126 -2.26 -1.52 6.85
N THR A 127 -2.29 -2.45 7.79
CA THR A 127 -2.25 -2.16 9.22
C THR A 127 -0.81 -2.23 9.71
N THR A 128 -0.46 -1.41 10.70
CA THR A 128 0.93 -1.27 11.12
C THR A 128 1.19 -1.73 12.55
N GLY A 129 0.14 -1.95 13.34
CA GLY A 129 0.25 -2.23 14.76
C GLY A 129 0.86 -1.09 15.58
N CYS A 130 0.93 0.11 15.02
CA CYS A 130 1.43 1.31 15.69
C CYS A 130 0.37 1.91 16.62
N ALA A 131 0.79 2.63 17.65
CA ALA A 131 -0.13 3.25 18.63
C ALA A 131 -1.08 4.31 18.01
N SER A 132 -0.76 4.82 16.83
CA SER A 132 -1.66 5.73 16.10
C SER A 132 -2.83 5.02 15.43
N GLU A 133 -2.77 3.68 15.32
CA GLU A 133 -3.78 2.84 14.67
C GLU A 133 -4.13 3.26 13.22
N LEU A 134 -3.23 4.02 12.58
CA LEU A 134 -3.44 4.43 11.19
C LEU A 134 -3.36 3.24 10.25
N GLU A 135 -4.34 3.17 9.35
CA GLU A 135 -4.40 2.22 8.25
C GLU A 135 -4.15 2.94 6.93
N PHE A 136 -3.41 2.27 6.03
CA PHE A 136 -3.09 2.81 4.72
C PHE A 136 -3.76 1.96 3.64
N HIS A 137 -4.68 2.56 2.90
CA HIS A 137 -5.49 1.89 1.88
C HIS A 137 -4.90 2.12 0.51
N VAL A 138 -4.54 1.06 -0.21
CA VAL A 138 -3.82 1.11 -1.48
C VAL A 138 -4.80 1.31 -2.64
N ILE A 139 -4.61 2.38 -3.40
CA ILE A 139 -5.35 2.64 -4.64
C ILE A 139 -4.67 1.89 -5.80
N ASP A 140 -3.36 2.09 -5.95
CA ASP A 140 -2.49 1.49 -6.96
C ASP A 140 -1.03 1.48 -6.46
N ASP A 141 -0.07 1.16 -7.33
CA ASP A 141 1.35 1.05 -6.98
C ASP A 141 1.97 2.37 -6.52
N ASP A 142 1.39 3.50 -6.91
CA ASP A 142 1.91 4.84 -6.67
C ASP A 142 1.05 5.67 -5.70
N HIS A 143 -0.14 5.20 -5.34
CA HIS A 143 -1.09 5.95 -4.52
C HIS A 143 -1.69 5.14 -3.40
N MET A 144 -1.76 5.72 -2.20
CA MET A 144 -2.52 5.21 -1.08
C MET A 144 -3.14 6.34 -0.27
N LEU A 145 -4.16 6.00 0.53
CA LEU A 145 -4.85 6.94 1.41
C LEU A 145 -4.74 6.49 2.86
N PHE A 146 -4.79 7.45 3.77
CA PHE A 146 -5.10 7.19 5.18
C PHE A 146 -6.06 8.26 5.71
N GLY A 147 -6.89 7.87 6.68
CA GLY A 147 -7.77 8.77 7.42
C GLY A 147 -7.08 9.27 8.68
N LEU A 148 -7.25 10.54 9.01
CA LEU A 148 -6.86 11.10 10.29
C LEU A 148 -7.83 12.22 10.66
N ASN A 149 -8.45 12.11 11.83
CA ASN A 149 -9.53 13.01 12.25
C ASN A 149 -10.63 13.09 11.17
N ASN A 150 -10.93 14.28 10.70
CA ASN A 150 -11.98 14.50 9.69
C ASN A 150 -11.42 14.74 8.28
N ARG A 151 -10.25 14.17 7.99
CA ARG A 151 -9.57 14.33 6.70
C ARG A 151 -9.09 13.00 6.14
N VAL A 152 -9.11 12.90 4.82
CA VAL A 152 -8.43 11.86 4.07
C VAL A 152 -7.16 12.45 3.47
N TYR A 153 -6.03 11.81 3.72
CA TYR A 153 -4.72 12.20 3.21
C TYR A 153 -4.31 11.27 2.06
N ARG A 154 -3.90 11.85 0.96
CA ARG A 154 -3.39 11.13 -0.21
C ARG A 154 -1.87 11.09 -0.17
N MET A 155 -1.32 9.91 -0.29
CA MET A 155 0.11 9.70 -0.42
C MET A 155 0.47 9.27 -1.84
N THR A 156 1.57 9.81 -2.35
CA THR A 156 2.11 9.45 -3.65
C THR A 156 3.52 8.89 -3.46
N ARG A 157 3.82 7.79 -4.12
CA ARG A 157 5.15 7.18 -4.09
C ARG A 157 6.18 8.12 -4.70
N ALA A 158 7.29 8.34 -4.01
CA ALA A 158 8.40 9.09 -4.57
C ALA A 158 9.01 8.30 -5.73
N LYS A 159 9.11 8.92 -6.91
CA LYS A 159 9.80 8.31 -8.04
C LYS A 159 11.27 8.14 -7.65
N THR A 160 11.75 6.90 -7.63
CA THR A 160 13.19 6.65 -7.60
C THR A 160 13.77 7.28 -8.86
N ALA A 161 14.69 8.26 -8.69
CA ALA A 161 15.46 8.76 -9.81
C ALA A 161 16.11 7.52 -10.46
N SER A 162 15.65 7.16 -11.65
CA SER A 162 16.29 6.12 -12.46
C SER A 162 17.71 6.58 -12.67
N GLY A 163 18.67 5.91 -12.02
CA GLY A 163 20.08 6.19 -12.20
C GLY A 163 20.37 6.11 -13.69
N LYS A 164 20.66 7.27 -14.29
CA LYS A 164 21.23 7.36 -15.61
C LYS A 164 22.54 6.59 -15.52
N SER A 165 22.54 5.36 -16.02
CA SER A 165 23.77 4.61 -16.22
C SER A 165 24.54 5.37 -17.30
N ASP A 166 25.40 6.28 -16.89
CA ASP A 166 26.45 6.77 -17.77
C ASP A 166 27.39 5.59 -18.01
N LYS A 167 27.19 4.94 -19.14
CA LYS A 167 28.10 3.93 -19.66
C LYS A 167 29.28 4.68 -20.25
N PRO A 168 30.53 4.36 -19.85
CA PRO A 168 31.73 4.95 -20.41
C PRO A 168 31.93 4.59 -21.90
#